data_3b34b93621e72d51851265c0e6d5d092
#
_entry.id   3b34b93621e72d51851265c0e6d5d092
#
_cell.length_a   1.000
_cell.length_b   1.000
_cell.length_c   1.000
_cell.angle_alpha   90.00
_cell.angle_beta   90.00
_cell.angle_gamma   90.00
#
_symmetry.space_group_name_H-M   'P 1'
#
loop_
_entity.id
_entity.type
_entity.pdbx_description
1 polymer ?
#
loop_
_entity_poly.entity_id
_entity_poly.type
_entity_poly.pdbx_seq_one_letter_code
_entity_poly.pdbx_strand_id
1 'polypeptide(L)'
;MEKAATFLSSLLGGGGSPETAATVRSIFIYPIKSCRGVSVPQAPVTAAGFRWDRQWVVVNAKGRAYTQRVEPTLALVEVEMPPEAFDEGWHPTPDAHMVIKAPGMDPLKIPLAVERTTIDDVSVWEWSGSAYDEGAGAAEWFSTYLGKPSRLVRFKEESEIRPTDPKFAEGYKIKFNDCFPFLIASQGSLDALNEILKEPVPINRFRPNILVDGCHPYSEDLWNTIKINNLTFQGVKLCNRCKVPTINQENGIPGTEPTETLLTFRSDEVLRPSHKNNRQVYFGQSLVCKESLSAKGKDKVKVGDPVYVLQSFSSPNEAPA
;
A
#
# COMPACT_ATOMS: atom_id res chain seq x y z
N MET A 1 -27.68 3.95 -37.49
CA MET A 1 -28.17 5.07 -36.61
C MET A 1 -28.88 4.53 -35.36
N GLU A 2 -28.36 3.43 -34.76
CA GLU A 2 -29.03 2.74 -33.63
C GLU A 2 -28.14 2.57 -32.37
N LYS A 3 -26.96 3.17 -32.35
CA LYS A 3 -26.03 3.09 -31.19
C LYS A 3 -25.92 4.40 -30.36
N ALA A 4 -26.68 5.42 -30.70
CA ALA A 4 -26.65 6.71 -29.98
C ALA A 4 -27.82 6.88 -28.98
N ALA A 5 -28.80 5.97 -28.97
CA ALA A 5 -29.99 6.11 -28.13
C ALA A 5 -29.88 5.48 -26.73
N THR A 6 -28.88 4.66 -26.50
CA THR A 6 -28.75 3.95 -25.21
C THR A 6 -27.98 4.73 -24.12
N PHE A 7 -27.34 5.85 -24.51
CA PHE A 7 -26.53 6.64 -23.56
C PHE A 7 -27.32 7.78 -22.87
N LEU A 8 -28.54 8.08 -23.30
CA LEU A 8 -29.35 9.18 -22.73
C LEU A 8 -30.42 8.71 -21.72
N SER A 9 -30.64 7.41 -21.56
CA SER A 9 -31.69 6.93 -20.65
C SER A 9 -31.22 6.72 -19.19
N SER A 10 -29.91 6.86 -18.91
CA SER A 10 -29.35 6.72 -17.53
C SER A 10 -29.36 8.03 -16.73
N LEU A 11 -29.84 9.15 -17.31
CA LEU A 11 -29.82 10.49 -16.66
C LEU A 11 -31.18 10.89 -16.05
N LEU A 12 -32.21 10.06 -16.12
CA LEU A 12 -33.52 10.36 -15.54
C LEU A 12 -34.02 9.21 -14.67
N GLY A 13 -33.72 9.31 -13.38
CA GLY A 13 -34.57 8.81 -12.27
C GLY A 13 -35.06 7.36 -12.31
N GLY A 14 -34.22 6.45 -11.88
CA GLY A 14 -34.66 5.13 -11.41
C GLY A 14 -33.70 4.68 -10.30
N GLY A 15 -34.24 4.40 -9.10
CA GLY A 15 -33.50 3.87 -7.95
C GLY A 15 -32.95 2.46 -8.20
N GLY A 16 -32.11 2.28 -9.20
CA GLY A 16 -31.28 1.10 -9.39
C GLY A 16 -30.13 1.12 -8.40
N SER A 17 -29.87 0.00 -7.75
CA SER A 17 -28.65 -0.18 -6.94
C SER A 17 -27.44 0.19 -7.82
N PRO A 18 -26.43 0.91 -7.29
CA PRO A 18 -25.24 1.21 -8.07
C PRO A 18 -24.60 -0.07 -8.59
N GLU A 19 -24.29 -0.11 -9.87
CA GLU A 19 -23.67 -1.27 -10.50
C GLU A 19 -22.29 -1.51 -9.91
N THR A 20 -21.98 -2.79 -9.62
CA THR A 20 -20.66 -3.21 -9.11
C THR A 20 -19.60 -2.98 -10.18
N ALA A 21 -18.66 -2.08 -9.93
CA ALA A 21 -17.61 -1.73 -10.89
C ALA A 21 -16.44 -2.73 -10.87
N ALA A 22 -16.20 -3.36 -9.72
CA ALA A 22 -15.15 -4.34 -9.51
C ALA A 22 -15.42 -5.13 -8.21
N THR A 23 -14.58 -6.14 -7.95
CA THR A 23 -14.60 -6.92 -6.72
C THR A 23 -13.22 -6.95 -6.10
N VAL A 24 -13.11 -6.89 -4.77
CA VAL A 24 -11.84 -7.05 -4.06
C VAL A 24 -11.33 -8.47 -4.27
N ARG A 25 -10.25 -8.63 -5.04
CA ARG A 25 -9.64 -9.91 -5.35
C ARG A 25 -8.65 -10.36 -4.27
N SER A 26 -7.86 -9.42 -3.76
CA SER A 26 -6.86 -9.71 -2.73
C SER A 26 -6.60 -8.47 -1.86
N ILE A 27 -6.23 -8.73 -0.61
CA ILE A 27 -5.80 -7.70 0.34
C ILE A 27 -4.38 -8.05 0.78
N PHE A 28 -3.48 -7.07 0.70
CA PHE A 28 -2.08 -7.22 1.10
C PHE A 28 -1.74 -6.26 2.23
N ILE A 29 -1.16 -6.82 3.28
CA ILE A 29 -0.60 -6.07 4.41
C ILE A 29 0.92 -6.22 4.35
N TYR A 30 1.62 -5.13 4.55
CA TYR A 30 3.09 -5.09 4.58
C TYR A 30 3.54 -4.69 5.99
N PRO A 31 3.61 -5.62 6.96
CA PRO A 31 3.87 -5.25 8.36
C PRO A 31 5.16 -4.45 8.52
N ILE A 32 6.23 -4.86 7.85
CA ILE A 32 7.53 -4.16 7.86
C ILE A 32 7.70 -3.40 6.53
N LYS A 33 7.98 -2.10 6.63
CA LYS A 33 8.30 -1.27 5.44
C LYS A 33 9.37 -1.94 4.59
N SER A 34 9.13 -2.02 3.28
CA SER A 34 10.05 -2.62 2.30
C SER A 34 10.24 -4.14 2.34
N CYS A 35 9.73 -4.84 3.34
CA CYS A 35 9.72 -6.30 3.38
C CYS A 35 8.53 -6.88 2.59
N ARG A 36 8.47 -8.19 2.43
CA ARG A 36 7.41 -8.91 1.71
C ARG A 36 6.05 -8.69 2.37
N GLY A 37 5.00 -8.63 1.57
CA GLY A 37 3.63 -8.50 2.05
C GLY A 37 3.00 -9.85 2.37
N VAL A 38 1.97 -9.81 3.23
CA VAL A 38 1.12 -10.94 3.59
C VAL A 38 -0.24 -10.77 2.92
N SER A 39 -0.73 -11.80 2.25
CA SER A 39 -2.11 -11.82 1.74
C SER A 39 -3.06 -12.25 2.86
N VAL A 40 -4.15 -11.51 3.05
CA VAL A 40 -5.12 -11.77 4.12
C VAL A 40 -6.55 -11.78 3.57
N PRO A 41 -7.47 -12.59 4.15
CA PRO A 41 -8.85 -12.64 3.69
C PRO A 41 -9.65 -11.40 4.05
N GLN A 42 -9.22 -10.66 5.08
CA GLN A 42 -9.85 -9.44 5.56
C GLN A 42 -8.84 -8.56 6.27
N ALA A 43 -9.09 -7.25 6.31
CA ALA A 43 -8.26 -6.31 7.04
C ALA A 43 -9.10 -5.20 7.68
N PRO A 44 -9.01 -5.00 9.02
CA PRO A 44 -9.62 -3.87 9.70
C PRO A 44 -8.98 -2.55 9.27
N VAL A 45 -9.82 -1.53 9.06
CA VAL A 45 -9.39 -0.16 8.78
C VAL A 45 -9.16 0.57 10.11
N THR A 46 -8.02 1.23 10.23
CA THR A 46 -7.63 2.05 11.37
C THR A 46 -7.49 3.53 10.96
N ALA A 47 -7.18 4.38 11.90
CA ALA A 47 -6.93 5.80 11.64
C ALA A 47 -5.71 6.05 10.70
N ALA A 48 -4.82 5.07 10.49
CA ALA A 48 -3.60 5.22 9.71
C ALA A 48 -3.45 4.16 8.58
N GLY A 49 -4.56 3.58 8.12
CA GLY A 49 -4.57 2.54 7.10
C GLY A 49 -5.05 1.20 7.64
N PHE A 50 -4.70 0.10 6.97
CA PHE A 50 -5.02 -1.22 7.52
C PHE A 50 -4.23 -1.52 8.79
N ARG A 51 -4.86 -2.29 9.70
CA ARG A 51 -4.16 -2.79 10.89
C ARG A 51 -2.88 -3.52 10.47
N TRP A 52 -1.78 -3.27 11.20
CA TRP A 52 -0.45 -3.83 11.00
C TRP A 52 0.26 -3.38 9.71
N ASP A 53 -0.37 -2.65 8.82
CA ASP A 53 0.29 -2.19 7.60
C ASP A 53 1.35 -1.14 7.92
N ARG A 54 2.60 -1.39 7.48
CA ARG A 54 3.80 -0.56 7.71
C ARG A 54 3.95 -0.11 9.17
N GLN A 55 3.59 -1.00 10.10
CA GLN A 55 3.74 -0.78 11.54
C GLN A 55 5.21 -0.76 11.95
N TRP A 56 6.06 -1.48 11.24
CA TRP A 56 7.50 -1.58 11.49
C TRP A 56 8.33 -1.07 10.33
N VAL A 57 9.56 -0.65 10.67
CA VAL A 57 10.60 -0.30 9.72
C VAL A 57 11.97 -0.71 10.23
N VAL A 58 12.86 -1.12 9.31
CA VAL A 58 14.27 -1.33 9.62
C VAL A 58 15.00 -0.01 9.42
N VAL A 59 15.77 0.41 10.42
CA VAL A 59 16.55 1.64 10.40
C VAL A 59 18.04 1.38 10.54
N ASN A 60 18.86 2.27 10.03
CA ASN A 60 20.32 2.25 10.21
C ASN A 60 20.73 2.79 11.59
N ALA A 61 22.05 2.80 11.87
CA ALA A 61 22.61 3.33 13.12
C ALA A 61 22.28 4.81 13.42
N LYS A 62 21.84 5.57 12.42
CA LYS A 62 21.41 6.98 12.54
C LYS A 62 19.89 7.13 12.61
N GLY A 63 19.13 6.06 12.82
CA GLY A 63 17.66 6.09 12.85
C GLY A 63 16.99 6.24 11.48
N ARG A 64 17.74 6.32 10.36
CA ARG A 64 17.13 6.48 9.03
C ARG A 64 16.61 5.16 8.49
N ALA A 65 15.39 5.16 7.98
CA ALA A 65 14.73 4.00 7.38
C ALA A 65 15.50 3.43 6.18
N TYR A 66 15.69 2.11 6.18
CA TYR A 66 16.07 1.37 4.99
C TYR A 66 14.87 1.11 4.10
N THR A 67 15.09 1.16 2.80
CA THR A 67 14.08 0.87 1.77
C THR A 67 14.67 -0.06 0.73
N GLN A 68 13.83 -0.77 -0.03
CA GLN A 68 14.30 -1.58 -1.16
C GLN A 68 15.14 -0.78 -2.18
N ARG A 69 15.03 0.55 -2.21
CA ARG A 69 15.82 1.40 -3.12
C ARG A 69 17.32 1.37 -2.81
N VAL A 70 17.68 1.12 -1.55
CA VAL A 70 19.06 1.06 -1.06
C VAL A 70 19.44 -0.32 -0.53
N GLU A 71 18.44 -1.11 -0.13
CA GLU A 71 18.58 -2.49 0.38
C GLU A 71 17.57 -3.40 -0.34
N PRO A 72 17.83 -3.77 -1.59
CA PRO A 72 16.89 -4.59 -2.37
C PRO A 72 16.57 -5.94 -1.73
N THR A 73 17.50 -6.50 -0.96
CA THR A 73 17.35 -7.78 -0.25
C THR A 73 16.24 -7.75 0.82
N LEU A 74 15.78 -6.57 1.26
CA LEU A 74 14.57 -6.46 2.10
C LEU A 74 13.32 -7.05 1.42
N ALA A 75 13.30 -7.14 0.09
CA ALA A 75 12.23 -7.82 -0.65
C ALA A 75 12.11 -9.30 -0.33
N LEU A 76 13.20 -9.92 0.16
CA LEU A 76 13.27 -11.35 0.48
C LEU A 76 12.91 -11.65 1.94
N VAL A 77 12.73 -10.60 2.75
CA VAL A 77 12.31 -10.76 4.16
C VAL A 77 10.82 -11.06 4.18
N GLU A 78 10.48 -12.27 4.58
CA GLU A 78 9.11 -12.75 4.76
C GLU A 78 8.60 -12.47 6.16
N VAL A 79 7.31 -12.21 6.26
CA VAL A 79 6.65 -11.91 7.53
C VAL A 79 5.42 -12.80 7.66
N GLU A 80 5.30 -13.48 8.80
CA GLU A 80 4.09 -14.23 9.17
C GLU A 80 3.46 -13.57 10.39
N MET A 81 2.15 -13.39 10.35
CA MET A 81 1.35 -12.87 11.45
C MET A 81 0.33 -13.92 11.88
N PRO A 82 -0.08 -13.95 13.16
CA PRO A 82 -1.20 -14.78 13.55
C PRO A 82 -2.42 -14.46 12.66
N PRO A 83 -3.10 -15.45 12.07
CA PRO A 83 -4.26 -15.21 11.20
C PRO A 83 -5.33 -14.35 11.87
N GLU A 84 -5.58 -14.60 13.15
CA GLU A 84 -6.55 -13.88 13.99
C GLU A 84 -6.16 -12.41 14.26
N ALA A 85 -4.91 -12.02 14.00
CA ALA A 85 -4.46 -10.63 14.14
C ALA A 85 -5.20 -9.66 13.20
N PHE A 86 -5.87 -10.19 12.18
CA PHE A 86 -6.70 -9.43 11.22
C PHE A 86 -8.20 -9.52 11.53
N ASP A 87 -8.58 -10.14 12.64
CA ASP A 87 -9.96 -10.17 13.11
C ASP A 87 -10.32 -8.88 13.84
N GLU A 88 -11.60 -8.52 13.74
CA GLU A 88 -12.14 -7.38 14.47
C GLU A 88 -12.06 -7.62 15.99
N GLY A 89 -11.61 -6.61 16.72
CA GLY A 89 -11.52 -6.68 18.18
C GLY A 89 -10.40 -7.56 18.72
N TRP A 90 -9.59 -8.19 17.86
CA TRP A 90 -8.43 -8.96 18.33
C TRP A 90 -7.38 -8.06 18.98
N HIS A 91 -6.86 -8.52 20.10
CA HIS A 91 -5.74 -7.90 20.81
C HIS A 91 -4.62 -8.91 20.98
N PRO A 92 -3.34 -8.49 20.89
CA PRO A 92 -2.21 -9.38 21.09
C PRO A 92 -2.25 -10.04 22.48
N THR A 93 -2.12 -11.37 22.50
CA THR A 93 -1.85 -12.13 23.73
C THR A 93 -0.36 -12.16 24.01
N PRO A 94 0.10 -12.50 25.25
CA PRO A 94 1.51 -12.63 25.55
C PRO A 94 2.28 -13.59 24.62
N ASP A 95 1.60 -14.61 24.09
CA ASP A 95 2.18 -15.62 23.18
C ASP A 95 2.07 -15.22 21.70
N ALA A 96 1.41 -14.10 21.37
CA ALA A 96 1.26 -13.66 20.01
C ALA A 96 2.57 -13.08 19.46
N HIS A 97 3.05 -13.63 18.34
CA HIS A 97 4.31 -13.24 17.72
C HIS A 97 4.14 -12.98 16.23
N MET A 98 4.86 -11.98 15.74
CA MET A 98 5.23 -11.88 14.33
C MET A 98 6.47 -12.73 14.10
N VAL A 99 6.49 -13.57 13.06
CA VAL A 99 7.66 -14.37 12.68
C VAL A 99 8.28 -13.78 11.42
N ILE A 100 9.57 -13.54 11.46
CA ILE A 100 10.35 -12.97 10.34
C ILE A 100 11.32 -14.04 9.83
N LYS A 101 11.38 -14.21 8.52
CA LYS A 101 12.26 -15.16 7.84
C LYS A 101 13.01 -14.47 6.69
N ALA A 102 14.23 -14.90 6.43
CA ALA A 102 14.99 -14.47 5.26
C ALA A 102 15.97 -15.57 4.83
N PRO A 103 16.44 -15.59 3.57
CA PRO A 103 17.42 -16.57 3.12
C PRO A 103 18.69 -16.58 3.98
N GLY A 104 19.08 -17.76 4.42
CA GLY A 104 20.29 -17.94 5.24
C GLY A 104 20.19 -17.54 6.71
N MET A 105 18.99 -17.17 7.17
CA MET A 105 18.75 -16.75 8.56
C MET A 105 17.80 -17.70 9.27
N ASP A 106 18.04 -17.91 10.56
CA ASP A 106 17.06 -18.57 11.42
C ASP A 106 15.82 -17.68 11.62
N PRO A 107 14.62 -18.27 11.78
CA PRO A 107 13.40 -17.49 12.02
C PRO A 107 13.50 -16.65 13.30
N LEU A 108 13.14 -15.35 13.18
CA LEU A 108 13.07 -14.42 14.29
C LEU A 108 11.62 -14.26 14.75
N LYS A 109 11.35 -14.39 16.05
CA LYS A 109 10.04 -14.15 16.66
C LYS A 109 10.04 -12.80 17.36
N ILE A 110 9.08 -11.93 16.98
CA ILE A 110 8.86 -10.62 17.60
C ILE A 110 7.55 -10.66 18.38
N PRO A 111 7.56 -10.56 19.73
CA PRO A 111 6.34 -10.52 20.52
C PRO A 111 5.47 -9.30 20.16
N LEU A 112 4.15 -9.46 20.05
CA LEU A 112 3.25 -8.37 19.70
C LEU A 112 2.78 -7.56 20.92
N ALA A 113 2.72 -8.17 22.11
CA ALA A 113 2.14 -7.62 23.35
C ALA A 113 3.15 -7.11 24.39
N VAL A 114 4.46 -7.12 24.11
CA VAL A 114 5.51 -6.76 25.10
C VAL A 114 5.76 -5.24 25.11
N GLU A 115 5.98 -4.68 26.30
CA GLU A 115 6.50 -3.32 26.48
C GLU A 115 7.91 -3.19 25.88
N ARG A 116 8.18 -2.02 25.30
CA ARG A 116 9.43 -1.72 24.61
C ARG A 116 10.03 -0.41 25.05
N THR A 117 11.34 -0.32 24.90
CA THR A 117 12.05 0.94 25.08
C THR A 117 11.78 1.85 23.87
N THR A 118 11.70 3.14 24.15
CA THR A 118 11.60 4.19 23.11
C THR A 118 13.00 4.54 22.63
N ILE A 119 13.14 4.73 21.32
CA ILE A 119 14.29 5.40 20.72
C ILE A 119 13.82 6.63 19.94
N ASP A 120 14.62 7.66 19.95
CA ASP A 120 14.38 8.92 19.26
C ASP A 120 15.11 8.97 17.92
N ASP A 121 14.89 10.05 17.15
CA ASP A 121 15.54 10.32 15.86
C ASP A 121 15.31 9.26 14.78
N VAL A 122 14.19 8.52 14.86
CA VAL A 122 13.76 7.66 13.76
C VAL A 122 13.21 8.51 12.62
N SER A 123 13.73 8.33 11.41
CA SER A 123 13.31 9.13 10.26
C SER A 123 12.90 8.31 9.05
N VAL A 124 11.81 8.75 8.41
CA VAL A 124 11.29 8.22 7.15
C VAL A 124 10.95 9.40 6.25
N TRP A 125 11.70 9.57 5.19
CA TRP A 125 11.67 10.76 4.32
C TRP A 125 11.88 12.04 5.14
N GLU A 126 10.96 12.99 5.09
CA GLU A 126 11.00 14.28 5.80
C GLU A 126 10.49 14.19 7.23
N TRP A 127 9.84 13.08 7.62
CA TRP A 127 9.36 12.87 8.97
C TRP A 127 10.46 12.35 9.89
N SER A 128 10.50 12.86 11.12
CA SER A 128 11.32 12.36 12.21
C SER A 128 10.50 12.33 13.49
N GLY A 129 10.71 11.31 14.32
CA GLY A 129 10.01 11.13 15.59
C GLY A 129 10.56 9.96 16.38
N SER A 130 9.86 9.60 17.46
CA SER A 130 10.21 8.47 18.32
C SER A 130 9.58 7.17 17.81
N ALA A 131 10.19 6.06 18.13
CA ALA A 131 9.66 4.71 17.84
C ALA A 131 9.99 3.74 18.98
N TYR A 132 9.28 2.62 19.01
CA TYR A 132 9.64 1.51 19.89
C TYR A 132 10.73 0.63 19.26
N ASP A 133 11.79 0.34 20.01
CA ASP A 133 12.83 -0.60 19.61
C ASP A 133 12.37 -2.03 19.87
N GLU A 134 12.44 -2.90 18.88
CA GLU A 134 12.13 -4.34 19.05
C GLU A 134 13.23 -5.13 19.76
N GLY A 135 14.32 -4.45 20.18
CA GLY A 135 15.36 -4.97 21.06
C GLY A 135 16.58 -5.57 20.35
N ALA A 136 17.54 -6.00 21.17
CA ALA A 136 18.86 -6.43 20.70
C ALA A 136 18.81 -7.63 19.75
N GLY A 137 17.94 -8.61 20.01
CA GLY A 137 17.82 -9.80 19.15
C GLY A 137 17.37 -9.45 17.73
N ALA A 138 16.40 -8.51 17.59
CA ALA A 138 15.98 -8.02 16.29
C ALA A 138 17.07 -7.19 15.60
N ALA A 139 17.80 -6.38 16.37
CA ALA A 139 18.91 -5.58 15.86
C ALA A 139 20.06 -6.48 15.35
N GLU A 140 20.42 -7.51 16.08
CA GLU A 140 21.44 -8.49 15.68
C GLU A 140 21.02 -9.23 14.41
N TRP A 141 19.78 -9.72 14.36
CA TRP A 141 19.26 -10.45 13.22
C TRP A 141 19.30 -9.61 11.93
N PHE A 142 18.76 -8.39 11.95
CA PHE A 142 18.77 -7.51 10.78
C PHE A 142 20.17 -7.01 10.43
N SER A 143 21.04 -6.81 11.44
CA SER A 143 22.43 -6.43 11.19
C SER A 143 23.22 -7.54 10.51
N THR A 144 23.00 -8.78 10.91
CA THR A 144 23.59 -9.97 10.28
C THR A 144 23.08 -10.14 8.86
N TYR A 145 21.75 -10.06 8.65
CA TYR A 145 21.14 -10.21 7.35
C TYR A 145 21.59 -9.15 6.34
N LEU A 146 21.66 -7.89 6.77
CA LEU A 146 22.03 -6.76 5.90
C LEU A 146 23.53 -6.48 5.86
N GLY A 147 24.34 -7.14 6.71
CA GLY A 147 25.79 -6.95 6.82
C GLY A 147 26.19 -5.58 7.37
N LYS A 148 25.32 -4.90 8.11
CA LYS A 148 25.55 -3.55 8.64
C LYS A 148 24.64 -3.25 9.84
N PRO A 149 25.03 -2.31 10.73
CA PRO A 149 24.22 -1.97 11.90
C PRO A 149 22.80 -1.59 11.52
N SER A 150 21.83 -2.31 12.07
CA SER A 150 20.41 -2.19 11.77
C SER A 150 19.57 -2.40 13.02
N ARG A 151 18.40 -1.77 13.09
CA ARG A 151 17.41 -1.97 14.14
C ARG A 151 16.03 -2.12 13.53
N LEU A 152 15.19 -2.99 14.10
CA LEU A 152 13.76 -3.03 13.82
C LEU A 152 13.03 -2.15 14.81
N VAL A 153 12.21 -1.22 14.33
CA VAL A 153 11.46 -0.31 15.17
C VAL A 153 9.97 -0.33 14.82
N ARG A 154 9.10 -0.08 15.82
CA ARG A 154 7.65 -0.06 15.70
C ARG A 154 7.15 1.38 15.87
N PHE A 155 6.19 1.79 15.04
CA PHE A 155 5.55 3.10 15.13
C PHE A 155 4.78 3.25 16.46
N LYS A 156 4.93 4.39 17.15
CA LYS A 156 4.23 4.71 18.39
C LYS A 156 2.90 5.42 18.08
N GLU A 157 1.84 4.64 17.83
CA GLU A 157 0.54 5.19 17.42
C GLU A 157 -0.11 6.09 18.45
N GLU A 158 0.20 5.91 19.72
CA GLU A 158 -0.36 6.66 20.84
C GLU A 158 0.24 8.06 21.03
N SER A 159 1.44 8.30 20.53
CA SER A 159 2.16 9.58 20.73
C SER A 159 2.67 10.22 19.44
N GLU A 160 2.91 9.44 18.41
CA GLU A 160 3.49 9.95 17.16
C GLU A 160 2.41 10.15 16.10
N ILE A 161 2.50 11.27 15.41
CA ILE A 161 1.63 11.60 14.28
C ILE A 161 2.49 11.85 13.06
N ARG A 162 2.24 11.07 12.00
CA ARG A 162 2.79 11.32 10.69
C ARG A 162 1.66 11.65 9.73
N PRO A 163 1.44 12.94 9.40
CA PRO A 163 0.36 13.36 8.52
C PRO A 163 0.64 12.95 7.06
N THR A 164 -0.42 12.80 6.29
CA THR A 164 -0.36 12.80 4.83
C THR A 164 -0.06 14.22 4.32
N ASP A 165 0.38 14.36 3.06
CA ASP A 165 0.54 15.66 2.43
C ASP A 165 -0.83 16.39 2.36
N PRO A 166 -1.01 17.53 3.03
CA PRO A 166 -2.29 18.24 3.11
C PRO A 166 -2.78 18.73 1.73
N LYS A 167 -1.89 18.89 0.77
CA LYS A 167 -2.24 19.24 -0.61
C LYS A 167 -3.16 18.20 -1.25
N PHE A 168 -3.02 16.93 -0.88
CA PHE A 168 -3.78 15.81 -1.44
C PHE A 168 -4.82 15.24 -0.47
N ALA A 169 -4.50 15.20 0.83
CA ALA A 169 -5.35 14.58 1.85
C ALA A 169 -5.09 15.19 3.23
N GLU A 170 -5.77 16.29 3.54
CA GLU A 170 -5.65 16.97 4.82
C GLU A 170 -6.36 16.18 5.93
N GLY A 171 -5.74 16.14 7.14
CA GLY A 171 -6.29 15.51 8.34
C GLY A 171 -6.05 14.01 8.45
N TYR A 172 -5.60 13.35 7.39
CA TYR A 172 -5.27 11.92 7.45
C TYR A 172 -3.86 11.69 7.96
N LYS A 173 -3.59 10.48 8.42
CA LYS A 173 -2.29 10.07 8.95
C LYS A 173 -1.87 8.69 8.44
N ILE A 174 -0.59 8.43 8.53
CA ILE A 174 0.06 7.17 8.13
C ILE A 174 1.06 6.76 9.22
N LYS A 175 1.51 5.52 9.13
CA LYS A 175 2.64 5.00 9.92
C LYS A 175 3.94 5.13 9.12
N PHE A 176 4.64 4.04 8.84
CA PHE A 176 5.84 4.06 8.01
C PHE A 176 5.57 3.89 6.51
N ASN A 177 4.32 4.12 6.06
CA ASN A 177 3.96 4.18 4.64
C ASN A 177 4.79 5.24 3.90
N ASP A 178 4.79 5.25 2.56
CA ASP A 178 5.51 6.30 1.81
C ASP A 178 4.74 7.62 1.84
N CYS A 179 3.50 7.66 1.34
CA CYS A 179 2.75 8.91 1.24
C CYS A 179 1.31 8.80 1.78
N PHE A 180 0.62 7.70 1.49
CA PHE A 180 -0.80 7.53 1.80
C PHE A 180 -1.07 6.16 2.44
N PRO A 181 -2.20 6.01 3.18
CA PRO A 181 -2.48 4.79 3.92
C PRO A 181 -2.83 3.59 3.04
N PHE A 182 -3.37 3.81 1.83
CA PHE A 182 -3.79 2.72 0.94
C PHE A 182 -3.32 2.95 -0.49
N LEU A 183 -3.04 1.86 -1.19
CA LEU A 183 -2.82 1.80 -2.61
C LEU A 183 -3.76 0.75 -3.21
N ILE A 184 -4.55 1.15 -4.21
CA ILE A 184 -5.39 0.26 -5.00
C ILE A 184 -4.77 0.05 -6.38
N ALA A 185 -4.90 -1.17 -6.90
CA ALA A 185 -4.58 -1.53 -8.28
C ALA A 185 -5.57 -2.58 -8.77
N SER A 186 -5.71 -2.76 -10.07
CA SER A 186 -6.58 -3.79 -10.65
C SER A 186 -5.78 -4.92 -11.30
N GLN A 187 -6.38 -6.11 -11.30
CA GLN A 187 -5.81 -7.25 -12.03
C GLN A 187 -5.81 -6.98 -13.53
N GLY A 188 -6.87 -6.35 -14.05
CA GLY A 188 -6.92 -5.99 -15.47
C GLY A 188 -5.79 -5.05 -15.89
N SER A 189 -5.37 -4.10 -15.02
CA SER A 189 -4.21 -3.23 -15.28
C SER A 189 -2.89 -3.99 -15.29
N LEU A 190 -2.75 -4.97 -14.40
CA LEU A 190 -1.57 -5.83 -14.38
C LEU A 190 -1.50 -6.72 -15.63
N ASP A 191 -2.63 -7.31 -16.01
CA ASP A 191 -2.71 -8.18 -17.18
C ASP A 191 -2.38 -7.40 -18.46
N ALA A 192 -2.96 -6.22 -18.64
CA ALA A 192 -2.67 -5.33 -19.78
C ALA A 192 -1.19 -4.89 -19.83
N LEU A 193 -0.57 -4.64 -18.69
CA LEU A 193 0.88 -4.37 -18.64
C LEU A 193 1.68 -5.61 -19.02
N ASN A 194 1.32 -6.79 -18.52
CA ASN A 194 2.02 -8.04 -18.76
C ASN A 194 1.90 -8.53 -20.21
N GLU A 195 0.86 -8.14 -20.96
CA GLU A 195 0.74 -8.38 -22.40
C GLU A 195 1.82 -7.64 -23.22
N ILE A 196 2.34 -6.53 -22.70
CA ILE A 196 3.37 -5.72 -23.38
C ILE A 196 4.77 -6.13 -22.94
N LEU A 197 4.93 -6.59 -21.70
CA LEU A 197 6.22 -6.98 -21.13
C LEU A 197 6.75 -8.29 -21.77
N LYS A 198 8.06 -8.36 -22.01
CA LYS A 198 8.69 -9.62 -22.44
C LYS A 198 8.58 -10.73 -21.40
N GLU A 199 8.72 -10.35 -20.13
CA GLU A 199 8.58 -11.24 -18.97
C GLU A 199 7.51 -10.65 -18.05
N PRO A 200 6.43 -11.38 -17.79
CA PRO A 200 5.38 -10.93 -16.89
C PRO A 200 5.91 -10.63 -15.47
N VAL A 201 5.39 -9.60 -14.87
CA VAL A 201 5.70 -9.24 -13.48
C VAL A 201 4.52 -9.53 -12.56
N PRO A 202 4.75 -10.02 -11.34
CA PRO A 202 3.68 -10.22 -10.38
C PRO A 202 3.25 -8.90 -9.73
N ILE A 203 2.02 -8.85 -9.20
CA ILE A 203 1.45 -7.64 -8.56
C ILE A 203 2.27 -7.15 -7.36
N ASN A 204 3.00 -8.02 -6.68
CA ASN A 204 3.83 -7.68 -5.53
C ASN A 204 4.93 -6.65 -5.84
N ARG A 205 5.30 -6.46 -7.13
CA ARG A 205 6.20 -5.39 -7.60
C ARG A 205 5.64 -4.01 -7.28
N PHE A 206 4.32 -3.85 -7.37
CA PHE A 206 3.62 -2.59 -7.17
C PHE A 206 3.17 -2.37 -5.73
N ARG A 207 3.13 -3.44 -4.92
CA ARG A 207 2.84 -3.42 -3.49
C ARG A 207 1.50 -2.76 -3.12
N PRO A 208 0.38 -3.06 -3.82
CA PRO A 208 -0.91 -2.53 -3.46
C PRO A 208 -1.41 -3.10 -2.12
N ASN A 209 -2.29 -2.37 -1.44
CA ASN A 209 -3.04 -2.90 -0.30
C ASN A 209 -4.33 -3.60 -0.76
N ILE A 210 -4.97 -3.07 -1.80
CA ILE A 210 -6.22 -3.57 -2.35
C ILE A 210 -5.99 -3.90 -3.82
N LEU A 211 -6.13 -5.16 -4.19
CA LEU A 211 -6.18 -5.59 -5.58
C LEU A 211 -7.62 -5.89 -5.92
N VAL A 212 -8.15 -5.26 -6.96
CA VAL A 212 -9.50 -5.49 -7.46
C VAL A 212 -9.47 -6.21 -8.80
N ASP A 213 -10.61 -6.80 -9.17
CA ASP A 213 -10.80 -7.49 -10.45
C ASP A 213 -12.20 -7.21 -11.00
N GLY A 214 -12.39 -7.44 -12.30
CA GLY A 214 -13.69 -7.26 -12.98
C GLY A 214 -13.91 -5.88 -13.60
N CYS A 215 -12.97 -4.94 -13.48
CA CYS A 215 -13.01 -3.65 -14.16
C CYS A 215 -12.08 -3.63 -15.39
N HIS A 216 -12.30 -2.64 -16.28
CA HIS A 216 -11.38 -2.40 -17.39
C HIS A 216 -9.99 -1.99 -16.89
N PRO A 217 -8.90 -2.32 -17.65
CA PRO A 217 -7.56 -1.89 -17.31
C PRO A 217 -7.47 -0.39 -17.06
N TYR A 218 -6.78 -0.02 -15.98
CA TYR A 218 -6.54 1.36 -15.55
C TYR A 218 -7.79 2.18 -15.18
N SER A 219 -8.96 1.52 -15.02
CA SER A 219 -10.17 2.22 -14.53
C SER A 219 -9.97 2.80 -13.14
N GLU A 220 -9.18 2.13 -12.30
CA GLU A 220 -8.88 2.58 -10.94
C GLU A 220 -8.22 3.96 -10.89
N ASP A 221 -7.56 4.41 -11.94
CA ASP A 221 -6.95 5.74 -12.04
C ASP A 221 -7.98 6.87 -12.00
N LEU A 222 -9.18 6.56 -12.47
CA LEU A 222 -10.28 7.53 -12.58
C LEU A 222 -11.20 7.54 -11.37
N TRP A 223 -11.01 6.66 -10.42
CA TRP A 223 -11.90 6.56 -9.27
C TRP A 223 -11.65 7.67 -8.26
N ASN A 224 -12.52 8.69 -8.28
CA ASN A 224 -12.46 9.78 -7.31
C ASN A 224 -13.00 9.35 -5.95
N THR A 225 -14.20 8.75 -5.93
CA THR A 225 -14.82 8.25 -4.70
C THR A 225 -15.39 6.86 -4.96
N ILE A 226 -14.95 5.89 -4.15
CA ILE A 226 -15.45 4.52 -4.22
C ILE A 226 -16.01 4.09 -2.86
N LYS A 227 -16.89 3.11 -2.87
CA LYS A 227 -17.44 2.48 -1.67
C LYS A 227 -17.15 0.98 -1.69
N ILE A 228 -16.62 0.47 -0.58
CA ILE A 228 -16.41 -0.94 -0.31
C ILE A 228 -17.09 -1.23 1.02
N ASN A 229 -18.17 -2.01 1.03
CA ASN A 229 -19.06 -2.17 2.19
C ASN A 229 -19.55 -0.81 2.71
N ASN A 230 -19.31 -0.51 4.01
CA ASN A 230 -19.66 0.75 4.66
C ASN A 230 -18.53 1.79 4.56
N LEU A 231 -17.40 1.43 3.96
CA LEU A 231 -16.21 2.29 3.88
C LEU A 231 -16.21 3.10 2.59
N THR A 232 -15.95 4.40 2.72
CA THR A 232 -15.85 5.35 1.62
C THR A 232 -14.38 5.71 1.41
N PHE A 233 -13.82 5.31 0.28
CA PHE A 233 -12.45 5.65 -0.10
C PHE A 233 -12.45 6.78 -1.11
N GLN A 234 -11.48 7.68 -0.96
CA GLN A 234 -11.23 8.77 -1.89
C GLN A 234 -9.90 8.56 -2.59
N GLY A 235 -9.91 8.61 -3.92
CA GLY A 235 -8.72 8.64 -4.76
C GLY A 235 -8.05 10.01 -4.67
N VAL A 236 -6.86 10.04 -4.06
CA VAL A 236 -6.19 11.31 -3.74
C VAL A 236 -4.97 11.58 -4.60
N LYS A 237 -4.38 10.54 -5.18
CA LYS A 237 -3.21 10.71 -6.03
C LYS A 237 -2.96 9.48 -6.89
N LEU A 238 -2.73 9.68 -8.20
CA LEU A 238 -2.14 8.64 -9.03
C LEU A 238 -0.78 8.23 -8.44
N CYS A 239 -0.54 6.93 -8.33
CA CYS A 239 0.70 6.46 -7.73
C CYS A 239 1.85 6.55 -8.73
N ASN A 240 2.65 7.62 -8.61
CA ASN A 240 3.91 7.74 -9.34
C ASN A 240 4.91 6.71 -8.82
N ARG A 241 5.44 5.91 -9.74
CA ARG A 241 6.29 4.77 -9.38
C ARG A 241 7.75 5.18 -9.25
N CYS A 242 8.36 4.70 -8.18
CA CYS A 242 9.80 4.80 -7.95
C CYS A 242 10.51 3.52 -8.46
N LYS A 243 11.77 3.33 -8.09
CA LYS A 243 12.56 2.14 -8.46
C LYS A 243 12.08 0.81 -7.85
N VAL A 244 11.21 0.82 -6.83
CA VAL A 244 10.79 -0.42 -6.14
C VAL A 244 10.17 -1.46 -7.10
N PRO A 245 9.27 -1.10 -8.05
CA PRO A 245 8.75 -2.07 -9.01
C PRO A 245 9.79 -2.76 -9.89
N THR A 246 10.97 -2.16 -10.09
CA THR A 246 12.03 -2.78 -10.90
C THR A 246 12.84 -3.84 -10.14
N ILE A 247 12.63 -3.98 -8.82
CA ILE A 247 13.32 -4.96 -8.00
C ILE A 247 12.56 -6.28 -8.06
N ASN A 248 13.22 -7.35 -8.46
CA ASN A 248 12.65 -8.68 -8.43
C ASN A 248 12.42 -9.12 -6.98
N GLN A 249 11.14 -9.37 -6.62
CA GLN A 249 10.75 -9.68 -5.24
C GLN A 249 11.10 -11.12 -4.83
N GLU A 250 11.56 -11.97 -5.77
CA GLU A 250 11.95 -13.36 -5.48
C GLU A 250 13.45 -13.53 -5.26
N ASN A 251 14.28 -12.63 -5.81
CA ASN A 251 15.73 -12.72 -5.69
C ASN A 251 16.42 -11.42 -5.26
N GLY A 252 15.68 -10.32 -5.10
CA GLY A 252 16.19 -9.01 -4.68
C GLY A 252 17.02 -8.29 -5.76
N ILE A 253 17.07 -8.78 -7.00
CA ILE A 253 17.91 -8.19 -8.06
C ILE A 253 17.17 -7.00 -8.69
N PRO A 254 17.80 -5.80 -8.72
CA PRO A 254 17.27 -4.66 -9.44
C PRO A 254 17.32 -4.86 -10.96
N GLY A 255 16.31 -4.36 -11.65
CA GLY A 255 16.23 -4.28 -13.10
C GLY A 255 15.76 -2.91 -13.58
N THR A 256 15.24 -2.83 -14.81
CA THR A 256 14.65 -1.61 -15.38
C THR A 256 13.13 -1.73 -15.58
N GLU A 257 12.67 -2.97 -15.85
CA GLU A 257 11.24 -3.25 -16.00
C GLU A 257 10.51 -3.40 -14.64
N PRO A 258 9.26 -3.01 -14.56
CA PRO A 258 8.33 -2.57 -15.64
C PRO A 258 8.40 -1.07 -15.95
N THR A 259 9.35 -0.30 -15.41
CA THR A 259 9.38 1.16 -15.55
C THR A 259 9.62 1.62 -16.98
N GLU A 260 10.51 0.98 -17.72
CA GLU A 260 10.78 1.32 -19.13
C GLU A 260 9.54 1.10 -19.99
N THR A 261 8.84 0.01 -19.84
CA THR A 261 7.58 -0.24 -20.54
C THR A 261 6.50 0.78 -20.13
N LEU A 262 6.34 1.04 -18.82
CA LEU A 262 5.36 2.04 -18.35
C LEU A 262 5.65 3.45 -18.87
N LEU A 263 6.90 3.83 -19.10
CA LEU A 263 7.25 5.13 -19.69
C LEU A 263 6.62 5.35 -21.07
N THR A 264 6.38 4.30 -21.83
CA THR A 264 5.87 4.40 -23.20
C THR A 264 4.39 4.77 -23.28
N PHE A 265 3.58 4.44 -22.25
CA PHE A 265 2.12 4.64 -22.29
C PHE A 265 1.49 5.10 -20.97
N ARG A 266 2.27 5.13 -19.85
CA ARG A 266 1.80 5.52 -18.54
C ARG A 266 2.61 6.67 -17.93
N SER A 267 3.31 7.45 -18.76
CA SER A 267 4.11 8.61 -18.32
C SER A 267 3.26 9.87 -18.17
N ASP A 268 3.82 10.90 -17.52
CA ASP A 268 3.26 12.26 -17.48
C ASP A 268 2.91 12.76 -18.87
N GLU A 269 3.80 12.54 -19.82
CA GLU A 269 3.62 13.00 -21.21
C GLU A 269 2.37 12.43 -21.87
N VAL A 270 2.06 11.17 -21.58
CA VAL A 270 0.90 10.47 -22.16
C VAL A 270 -0.37 10.72 -21.37
N LEU A 271 -0.32 10.61 -20.05
CA LEU A 271 -1.52 10.65 -19.22
C LEU A 271 -1.92 12.07 -18.82
N ARG A 272 -0.96 12.99 -18.74
CA ARG A 272 -1.13 14.32 -18.17
C ARG A 272 -0.45 15.40 -19.02
N PRO A 273 -0.74 15.48 -20.33
CA PRO A 273 -0.01 16.32 -21.28
C PRO A 273 -0.14 17.84 -20.98
N SER A 274 -1.16 18.25 -20.23
CA SER A 274 -1.31 19.65 -19.81
C SER A 274 -0.52 20.02 -18.54
N HIS A 275 0.12 19.05 -17.89
CA HIS A 275 0.94 19.27 -16.70
C HIS A 275 2.44 19.26 -17.02
N LYS A 276 3.24 19.74 -16.04
CA LYS A 276 4.69 19.68 -16.17
C LYS A 276 5.15 18.24 -16.30
N ASN A 277 5.89 17.94 -17.36
CA ASN A 277 6.49 16.63 -17.55
C ASN A 277 7.72 16.46 -16.60
N ASN A 278 7.54 15.63 -15.57
CA ASN A 278 8.58 15.27 -14.61
C ASN A 278 9.16 13.88 -14.88
N ARG A 279 8.83 13.26 -16.04
CA ARG A 279 9.23 11.90 -16.43
C ARG A 279 8.78 10.85 -15.41
N GLN A 280 7.67 11.06 -14.76
CA GLN A 280 7.07 10.11 -13.84
C GLN A 280 6.23 9.08 -14.62
N VAL A 281 6.11 7.89 -14.05
CA VAL A 281 5.25 6.82 -14.55
C VAL A 281 4.26 6.41 -13.48
N TYR A 282 3.07 5.98 -13.89
CA TYR A 282 1.96 5.72 -12.99
C TYR A 282 1.42 4.31 -13.10
N PHE A 283 1.13 3.70 -11.94
CA PHE A 283 0.42 2.43 -11.83
C PHE A 283 -0.29 2.36 -10.48
N GLY A 284 -1.61 2.25 -10.50
CA GLY A 284 -2.48 2.27 -9.35
C GLY A 284 -2.71 3.66 -8.76
N GLN A 285 -3.59 3.74 -7.77
CA GLN A 285 -4.03 4.98 -7.17
C GLN A 285 -3.93 4.94 -5.64
N SER A 286 -3.42 6.00 -5.05
CA SER A 286 -3.38 6.20 -3.61
C SER A 286 -4.76 6.61 -3.10
N LEU A 287 -5.19 5.99 -1.99
CA LEU A 287 -6.49 6.26 -1.38
C LEU A 287 -6.35 6.67 0.08
N VAL A 288 -7.35 7.42 0.55
CA VAL A 288 -7.67 7.60 1.97
C VAL A 288 -9.07 7.08 2.25
N CYS A 289 -9.36 6.68 3.49
CA CYS A 289 -10.68 6.22 3.91
C CYS A 289 -11.33 7.28 4.80
N LYS A 290 -12.54 7.76 4.47
CA LYS A 290 -13.21 8.81 5.24
C LYS A 290 -13.51 8.39 6.68
N GLU A 291 -13.86 7.13 6.88
CA GLU A 291 -14.17 6.57 8.19
C GLU A 291 -12.95 6.47 9.11
N SER A 292 -11.73 6.54 8.56
CA SER A 292 -10.47 6.63 9.34
C SER A 292 -10.37 7.91 10.17
N LEU A 293 -11.09 8.97 9.80
CA LEU A 293 -11.11 10.23 10.55
C LEU A 293 -11.99 10.15 11.80
N SER A 294 -12.90 9.19 11.87
CA SER A 294 -13.75 8.97 13.03
C SER A 294 -13.22 7.77 13.82
N ALA A 295 -13.05 7.93 15.14
CA ALA A 295 -12.53 6.88 16.04
C ALA A 295 -13.43 5.61 16.14
N LYS A 296 -14.36 5.42 15.21
CA LYS A 296 -15.34 4.31 15.21
C LYS A 296 -14.81 3.00 14.60
N GLY A 297 -13.54 2.88 14.33
CA GLY A 297 -12.77 1.75 13.75
C GLY A 297 -13.28 0.32 13.93
N LYS A 298 -14.50 0.03 13.43
CA LYS A 298 -15.09 -1.31 13.44
C LYS A 298 -15.30 -1.89 12.03
N ASP A 299 -14.93 -1.15 11.00
CA ASP A 299 -15.17 -1.59 9.62
C ASP A 299 -13.91 -2.22 9.03
N LYS A 300 -14.13 -3.17 8.15
CA LYS A 300 -13.09 -3.94 7.48
C LYS A 300 -13.40 -4.14 6.01
N VAL A 301 -12.36 -4.34 5.22
CA VAL A 301 -12.43 -4.81 3.84
C VAL A 301 -12.22 -6.31 3.83
N LYS A 302 -12.97 -7.04 3.00
CA LYS A 302 -12.84 -8.48 2.79
C LYS A 302 -12.59 -8.79 1.33
N VAL A 303 -11.91 -9.88 1.08
CA VAL A 303 -11.86 -10.50 -0.26
C VAL A 303 -13.29 -10.89 -0.67
N GLY A 304 -13.67 -10.56 -1.90
CA GLY A 304 -15.03 -10.74 -2.41
C GLY A 304 -15.96 -9.54 -2.22
N ASP A 305 -15.56 -8.52 -1.47
CA ASP A 305 -16.37 -7.30 -1.31
C ASP A 305 -16.56 -6.57 -2.64
N PRO A 306 -17.80 -6.15 -2.97
CA PRO A 306 -18.06 -5.36 -4.17
C PRO A 306 -17.51 -3.94 -4.01
N VAL A 307 -17.01 -3.42 -5.12
CA VAL A 307 -16.53 -2.02 -5.25
C VAL A 307 -17.51 -1.23 -6.09
N TYR A 308 -18.04 -0.16 -5.52
CA TYR A 308 -18.97 0.75 -6.19
C TYR A 308 -18.26 2.08 -6.45
N VAL A 309 -18.26 2.56 -7.68
CA VAL A 309 -17.74 3.88 -8.03
C VAL A 309 -18.84 4.90 -7.88
N LEU A 310 -18.67 5.83 -6.94
CA LEU A 310 -19.63 6.89 -6.66
C LEU A 310 -19.34 8.16 -7.47
N GLN A 311 -18.05 8.45 -7.71
CA GLN A 311 -17.58 9.57 -8.49
C GLN A 311 -16.31 9.20 -9.24
N SER A 312 -16.16 9.72 -10.46
CA SER A 312 -14.98 9.52 -11.30
C SER A 312 -14.42 10.86 -11.79
N PHE A 313 -13.11 10.89 -11.99
CA PHE A 313 -12.48 11.91 -12.82
C PHE A 313 -12.83 11.63 -14.29
N SER A 314 -12.90 12.66 -15.13
CA SER A 314 -13.22 12.48 -16.55
C SER A 314 -12.01 11.96 -17.35
N SER A 315 -10.80 12.18 -16.85
CA SER A 315 -9.55 11.71 -17.46
C SER A 315 -8.42 11.64 -16.43
N PRO A 316 -7.33 10.88 -16.72
CA PRO A 316 -6.12 10.87 -15.87
C PRO A 316 -5.45 12.25 -15.76
N ASN A 317 -5.68 13.14 -16.74
CA ASN A 317 -5.16 14.50 -16.69
C ASN A 317 -5.79 15.35 -15.58
N GLU A 318 -7.01 15.03 -15.17
CA GLU A 318 -7.72 15.69 -14.06
C GLU A 318 -7.46 15.02 -12.70
N ALA A 319 -7.07 13.76 -12.71
CA ALA A 319 -6.73 13.06 -11.48
C ALA A 319 -5.48 13.70 -10.81
N PRO A 320 -5.48 13.89 -9.49
CA PRO A 320 -4.29 14.37 -8.78
C PRO A 320 -3.09 13.41 -8.97
N ALA A 321 -1.87 13.97 -9.08
CA ALA A 321 -0.64 13.16 -9.19
C ALA A 321 0.60 13.88 -8.64
#